data_1b118ba34482ba34c867080866ad356c
#
_entry.id   1b118ba34482ba34c867080866ad356c
#
_cell.length_a   1.000
_cell.length_b   1.000
_cell.length_c   1.000
_cell.angle_alpha   90.00
_cell.angle_beta   90.00
_cell.angle_gamma   90.00
#
_symmetry.space_group_name_H-M   'P 1'
#
loop_
_entity.id
_entity.type
_entity.pdbx_description
1 polymer ?
#
loop_
_entity_poly.entity_id
_entity_poly.type
_entity_poly.pdbx_seq_one_letter_code
_entity_poly.pdbx_strand_id
1 'polypeptide(L)'
;AILSLSRNMRFPILDGNVKRVLARYYAIGGWPGQKKVENQLWEVAEKNTPTNSEGGRCANYTQVMMDLGAMICTRSKPKCDECPLQADCIAYAQGAQADYPGKKPKKALPEKSTYMMVAQFNSQVYLEQRPSTGLWGGLYGFIEVSSIEEGMEQLAKRGISVDETRTLEGFRHTFSHFHLDITPV
;
A
#
# COMPACT_ATOMS: atom_id res chain seq x y z
N ALA A 1 -18.32 -12.03 -0.82
CA ALA A 1 -17.85 -13.03 -1.82
C ALA A 1 -18.03 -14.46 -1.34
N ILE A 2 -17.45 -14.90 -0.18
CA ILE A 2 -17.46 -16.31 0.26
C ILE A 2 -18.87 -16.87 0.29
N LEU A 3 -19.80 -16.27 1.01
CA LEU A 3 -21.19 -16.75 1.11
C LEU A 3 -21.94 -16.70 -0.22
N SER A 4 -21.65 -15.71 -1.06
CA SER A 4 -22.21 -15.64 -2.41
C SER A 4 -21.75 -16.81 -3.28
N LEU A 5 -20.44 -17.06 -3.33
CA LEU A 5 -19.88 -18.12 -4.17
C LEU A 5 -20.21 -19.52 -3.64
N SER A 6 -20.08 -19.75 -2.32
CA SER A 6 -20.22 -21.11 -1.75
C SER A 6 -21.67 -21.51 -1.44
N ARG A 7 -22.53 -20.55 -1.15
CA ARG A 7 -23.92 -20.78 -0.72
C ARG A 7 -24.94 -20.08 -1.59
N ASN A 8 -24.52 -19.43 -2.67
CA ASN A 8 -25.37 -18.65 -3.55
C ASN A 8 -26.28 -17.64 -2.81
N MET A 9 -25.80 -17.13 -1.67
CA MET A 9 -26.54 -16.15 -0.86
C MET A 9 -26.35 -14.75 -1.43
N ARG A 10 -27.39 -13.90 -1.27
CA ARG A 10 -27.34 -12.50 -1.70
C ARG A 10 -26.43 -11.66 -0.79
N PHE A 11 -25.18 -11.59 -1.12
CA PHE A 11 -24.21 -10.67 -0.50
C PHE A 11 -23.46 -9.90 -1.59
N PRO A 12 -23.47 -8.56 -1.57
CA PRO A 12 -22.73 -7.78 -2.52
C PRO A 12 -21.22 -8.01 -2.37
N ILE A 13 -20.49 -7.82 -3.45
CA ILE A 13 -19.04 -7.88 -3.49
C ILE A 13 -18.48 -6.50 -3.83
N LEU A 14 -17.38 -6.11 -3.18
CA LEU A 14 -16.70 -4.85 -3.44
C LEU A 14 -15.19 -4.98 -3.20
N ASP A 15 -14.54 -5.88 -3.93
CA ASP A 15 -13.07 -5.97 -3.95
C ASP A 15 -12.44 -4.93 -4.89
N GLY A 16 -11.13 -4.95 -5.05
CA GLY A 16 -10.41 -4.00 -5.90
C GLY A 16 -10.81 -4.06 -7.38
N ASN A 17 -11.17 -5.22 -7.89
CA ASN A 17 -11.63 -5.40 -9.27
C ASN A 17 -13.04 -4.83 -9.44
N VAL A 18 -13.95 -5.19 -8.56
CA VAL A 18 -15.34 -4.72 -8.58
C VAL A 18 -15.42 -3.21 -8.33
N LYS A 19 -14.64 -2.65 -7.38
CA LYS A 19 -14.51 -1.20 -7.19
C LYS A 19 -14.19 -0.49 -8.50
N ARG A 20 -13.26 -1.03 -9.28
CA ARG A 20 -12.84 -0.44 -10.57
C ARG A 20 -13.94 -0.56 -11.64
N VAL A 21 -14.58 -1.71 -11.76
CA VAL A 21 -15.68 -1.91 -12.70
C VAL A 21 -16.82 -0.94 -12.40
N LEU A 22 -17.30 -0.92 -11.17
CA LEU A 22 -18.42 -0.06 -10.75
C LEU A 22 -18.07 1.43 -10.85
N ALA A 23 -16.84 1.82 -10.45
CA ALA A 23 -16.38 3.21 -10.57
C ALA A 23 -16.40 3.69 -12.03
N ARG A 24 -15.99 2.86 -12.98
CA ARG A 24 -16.04 3.18 -14.42
C ARG A 24 -17.46 3.15 -14.97
N TYR A 25 -18.21 2.12 -14.67
CA TYR A 25 -19.57 1.97 -15.20
C TYR A 25 -20.49 3.13 -14.81
N TYR A 26 -20.42 3.57 -13.55
CA TYR A 26 -21.21 4.67 -13.00
C TYR A 26 -20.48 6.02 -12.95
N ALA A 27 -19.27 6.12 -13.46
CA ALA A 27 -18.40 7.31 -13.36
C ALA A 27 -18.27 7.85 -11.91
N ILE A 28 -18.12 6.97 -10.92
CA ILE A 28 -17.92 7.35 -9.52
C ILE A 28 -16.48 7.82 -9.33
N GLY A 29 -16.32 9.13 -9.20
CA GLY A 29 -15.02 9.77 -9.02
C GLY A 29 -14.47 9.66 -7.59
N GLY A 30 -13.19 10.02 -7.45
CA GLY A 30 -12.50 10.00 -6.16
C GLY A 30 -11.82 8.66 -5.85
N TRP A 31 -10.99 8.69 -4.79
CA TRP A 31 -10.27 7.50 -4.38
C TRP A 31 -11.17 6.54 -3.59
N PRO A 32 -11.28 5.25 -4.00
CA PRO A 32 -12.14 4.26 -3.34
C PRO A 32 -11.82 3.94 -1.87
N GLY A 33 -10.70 4.44 -1.35
CA GLY A 33 -10.35 4.35 0.07
C GLY A 33 -10.90 5.52 0.92
N GLN A 34 -11.53 6.53 0.33
CA GLN A 34 -12.28 7.53 1.06
C GLN A 34 -13.67 6.98 1.42
N LYS A 35 -14.07 7.12 2.68
CA LYS A 35 -15.32 6.55 3.19
C LYS A 35 -16.56 6.95 2.37
N LYS A 36 -16.61 8.22 1.93
CA LYS A 36 -17.70 8.72 1.06
C LYS A 36 -17.78 7.95 -0.26
N VAL A 37 -16.64 7.78 -0.94
CA VAL A 37 -16.56 7.07 -2.23
C VAL A 37 -16.83 5.58 -2.05
N GLU A 38 -16.28 4.98 -0.99
CA GLU A 38 -16.52 3.60 -0.65
C GLU A 38 -18.01 3.32 -0.40
N ASN A 39 -18.70 4.19 0.33
CA ASN A 39 -20.14 4.05 0.58
C ASN A 39 -20.94 4.12 -0.74
N GLN A 40 -20.64 5.06 -1.63
CA GLN A 40 -21.28 5.13 -2.95
C GLN A 40 -21.07 3.86 -3.76
N LEU A 41 -19.87 3.30 -3.73
CA LEU A 41 -19.56 2.04 -4.40
C LEU A 41 -20.33 0.85 -3.77
N TRP A 42 -20.49 0.82 -2.46
CA TRP A 42 -21.31 -0.19 -1.78
C TRP A 42 -22.79 -0.08 -2.17
N GLU A 43 -23.34 1.14 -2.25
CA GLU A 43 -24.73 1.36 -2.67
C GLU A 43 -24.99 0.79 -4.08
N VAL A 44 -24.11 1.09 -5.04
CA VAL A 44 -24.27 0.53 -6.40
C VAL A 44 -23.95 -0.96 -6.46
N ALA A 45 -23.02 -1.46 -5.64
CA ALA A 45 -22.74 -2.89 -5.55
C ALA A 45 -23.98 -3.66 -5.05
N GLU A 46 -24.64 -3.15 -4.02
CA GLU A 46 -25.86 -3.75 -3.49
C GLU A 46 -27.03 -3.70 -4.48
N LYS A 47 -27.21 -2.54 -5.13
CA LYS A 47 -28.24 -2.35 -6.17
C LYS A 47 -28.10 -3.34 -7.32
N ASN A 48 -26.88 -3.64 -7.74
CA ASN A 48 -26.62 -4.54 -8.88
C ASN A 48 -26.59 -6.03 -8.48
N THR A 49 -26.51 -6.34 -7.17
CA THR A 49 -26.51 -7.74 -6.72
C THR A 49 -27.91 -8.33 -6.92
N PRO A 50 -28.05 -9.48 -7.61
CA PRO A 50 -29.34 -10.09 -7.88
C PRO A 50 -30.18 -10.31 -6.62
N THR A 51 -31.48 -10.05 -6.72
CA THR A 51 -32.41 -10.18 -5.59
C THR A 51 -32.85 -11.62 -5.35
N ASN A 52 -32.78 -12.47 -6.40
CA ASN A 52 -33.05 -13.91 -6.28
C ASN A 52 -31.77 -14.73 -6.42
N SER A 53 -31.71 -15.87 -5.80
CA SER A 53 -30.60 -16.81 -5.84
C SER A 53 -30.82 -18.03 -6.74
N GLU A 54 -31.94 -18.09 -7.48
CA GLU A 54 -32.30 -19.19 -8.35
C GLU A 54 -31.20 -19.44 -9.40
N GLY A 55 -30.94 -20.70 -9.71
CA GLY A 55 -29.97 -21.11 -10.73
C GLY A 55 -28.53 -20.65 -10.47
N GLY A 56 -28.15 -20.39 -9.20
CA GLY A 56 -26.82 -19.94 -8.87
C GLY A 56 -26.53 -18.45 -9.17
N ARG A 57 -27.58 -17.66 -9.37
CA ARG A 57 -27.46 -16.29 -9.90
C ARG A 57 -26.56 -15.35 -9.08
N CYS A 58 -26.59 -15.42 -7.74
CA CYS A 58 -25.75 -14.61 -6.90
C CYS A 58 -24.27 -15.02 -6.97
N ALA A 59 -24.01 -16.34 -7.02
CA ALA A 59 -22.68 -16.88 -7.19
C ALA A 59 -22.10 -16.51 -8.56
N ASN A 60 -22.86 -16.72 -9.62
CA ASN A 60 -22.47 -16.39 -11.00
C ASN A 60 -22.22 -14.89 -11.16
N TYR A 61 -23.07 -14.01 -10.63
CA TYR A 61 -22.87 -12.57 -10.63
C TYR A 61 -21.55 -12.20 -9.94
N THR A 62 -21.30 -12.76 -8.76
CA THR A 62 -20.08 -12.49 -8.00
C THR A 62 -18.83 -12.91 -8.79
N GLN A 63 -18.86 -14.10 -9.40
CA GLN A 63 -17.76 -14.59 -10.22
C GLN A 63 -17.54 -13.71 -11.46
N VAL A 64 -18.61 -13.42 -12.21
CA VAL A 64 -18.54 -12.59 -13.42
C VAL A 64 -17.98 -11.18 -13.12
N MET A 65 -18.36 -10.58 -12.00
CA MET A 65 -17.86 -9.26 -11.63
C MET A 65 -16.35 -9.28 -11.32
N MET A 66 -15.85 -10.34 -10.71
CA MET A 66 -14.41 -10.52 -10.49
C MET A 66 -13.67 -10.76 -11.80
N ASP A 67 -14.17 -11.64 -12.66
CA ASP A 67 -13.57 -11.99 -13.95
C ASP A 67 -13.56 -10.81 -14.91
N LEU A 68 -14.66 -10.06 -14.98
CA LEU A 68 -14.75 -8.83 -15.76
C LEU A 68 -13.67 -7.82 -15.35
N GLY A 69 -13.50 -7.64 -14.04
CA GLY A 69 -12.46 -6.78 -13.52
C GLY A 69 -11.05 -7.29 -13.79
N ALA A 70 -10.82 -8.60 -13.69
CA ALA A 70 -9.50 -9.19 -13.87
C ALA A 70 -9.06 -9.26 -15.34
N MET A 71 -9.96 -9.60 -16.25
CA MET A 71 -9.61 -9.94 -17.64
C MET A 71 -9.96 -8.86 -18.66
N ILE A 72 -11.04 -8.14 -18.46
CA ILE A 72 -11.59 -7.15 -19.42
C ILE A 72 -11.36 -5.73 -18.93
N CYS A 73 -11.97 -5.35 -17.81
CA CYS A 73 -11.88 -4.01 -17.24
C CYS A 73 -10.59 -3.84 -16.42
N THR A 74 -9.45 -4.12 -17.02
CA THR A 74 -8.13 -4.08 -16.36
C THR A 74 -7.73 -2.66 -15.97
N ARG A 75 -6.73 -2.55 -15.07
CA ARG A 75 -6.32 -1.26 -14.50
C ARG A 75 -5.77 -0.29 -15.55
N SER A 76 -4.86 -0.73 -16.36
CA SER A 76 -4.07 0.15 -17.24
C SER A 76 -4.55 0.16 -18.70
N LYS A 77 -4.99 -0.97 -19.21
CA LYS A 77 -5.41 -1.14 -20.60
C LYS A 77 -6.70 -1.95 -20.66
N PRO A 78 -7.85 -1.35 -20.30
CA PRO A 78 -9.12 -2.07 -20.36
C PRO A 78 -9.48 -2.41 -21.80
N LYS A 79 -9.97 -3.63 -22.02
CA LYS A 79 -10.43 -4.12 -23.32
C LYS A 79 -11.91 -3.73 -23.52
N CYS A 80 -12.15 -2.44 -23.70
CA CYS A 80 -13.52 -1.93 -23.76
C CYS A 80 -14.31 -2.48 -24.94
N ASP A 81 -13.66 -2.77 -26.07
CA ASP A 81 -14.29 -3.31 -27.27
C ASP A 81 -14.81 -4.76 -27.10
N GLU A 82 -14.22 -5.49 -26.13
CA GLU A 82 -14.67 -6.85 -25.74
C GLU A 82 -15.64 -6.82 -24.55
N CYS A 83 -15.94 -5.62 -23.98
CA CYS A 83 -16.69 -5.51 -22.74
C CYS A 83 -18.19 -5.63 -22.94
N PRO A 84 -18.87 -6.60 -22.32
CA PRO A 84 -20.33 -6.74 -22.46
C PRO A 84 -21.13 -5.58 -21.85
N LEU A 85 -20.49 -4.73 -21.03
CA LEU A 85 -21.11 -3.55 -20.41
C LEU A 85 -20.76 -2.24 -21.14
N GLN A 86 -20.11 -2.31 -22.30
CA GLN A 86 -19.60 -1.13 -23.02
C GLN A 86 -20.69 -0.09 -23.30
N ALA A 87 -21.84 -0.55 -23.79
CA ALA A 87 -22.93 0.33 -24.27
C ALA A 87 -23.45 1.29 -23.18
N ASP A 88 -23.50 0.85 -21.94
CA ASP A 88 -24.04 1.59 -20.81
C ASP A 88 -22.93 2.16 -19.90
N CYS A 89 -21.67 1.97 -20.26
CA CYS A 89 -20.54 2.39 -19.43
C CYS A 89 -20.27 3.89 -19.57
N ILE A 90 -20.56 4.65 -18.51
CA ILE A 90 -20.40 6.12 -18.54
C ILE A 90 -18.94 6.54 -18.78
N ALA A 91 -17.97 5.89 -18.13
CA ALA A 91 -16.57 6.21 -18.34
C ALA A 91 -16.10 5.92 -19.78
N TYR A 92 -16.66 4.90 -20.43
CA TYR A 92 -16.37 4.61 -21.84
C TYR A 92 -16.97 5.70 -22.74
N ALA A 93 -18.22 6.05 -22.53
CA ALA A 93 -18.87 7.12 -23.30
C ALA A 93 -18.15 8.49 -23.19
N GLN A 94 -17.50 8.72 -22.06
CA GLN A 94 -16.71 9.94 -21.80
C GLN A 94 -15.24 9.84 -22.27
N GLY A 95 -14.77 8.66 -22.70
CA GLY A 95 -13.34 8.43 -22.98
C GLY A 95 -12.43 8.53 -21.73
N ALA A 96 -13.00 8.40 -20.54
CA ALA A 96 -12.37 8.73 -19.25
C ALA A 96 -12.07 7.50 -18.37
N GLN A 97 -11.86 6.33 -18.96
CA GLN A 97 -11.62 5.07 -18.22
C GLN A 97 -10.39 5.14 -17.30
N ALA A 98 -9.39 5.96 -17.68
CA ALA A 98 -8.16 6.13 -16.90
C ALA A 98 -8.36 6.97 -15.62
N ASP A 99 -9.43 7.77 -15.56
CA ASP A 99 -9.74 8.66 -14.45
C ASP A 99 -10.51 7.93 -13.33
N TYR A 100 -11.07 6.76 -13.66
CA TYR A 100 -11.85 5.96 -12.72
C TYR A 100 -11.22 4.59 -12.45
N PRO A 101 -11.14 4.22 -11.17
CA PRO A 101 -11.35 5.02 -9.97
C PRO A 101 -10.24 6.07 -9.78
N GLY A 102 -10.54 7.14 -9.06
CA GLY A 102 -9.57 8.15 -8.69
C GLY A 102 -8.38 7.56 -7.90
N LYS A 103 -7.21 8.15 -8.09
CA LYS A 103 -5.96 7.68 -7.46
C LYS A 103 -5.92 8.06 -5.98
N LYS A 104 -5.23 7.22 -5.18
CA LYS A 104 -4.91 7.58 -3.79
C LYS A 104 -4.08 8.87 -3.78
N PRO A 105 -4.48 9.90 -2.99
CA PRO A 105 -3.66 11.09 -2.83
C PRO A 105 -2.26 10.71 -2.34
N LYS A 106 -1.23 11.22 -2.99
CA LYS A 106 0.15 11.05 -2.54
C LYS A 106 0.33 11.87 -1.26
N LYS A 107 0.64 11.20 -0.15
CA LYS A 107 1.16 11.88 1.06
C LYS A 107 2.66 12.05 0.89
N ALA A 108 3.19 13.21 1.26
CA ALA A 108 4.62 13.36 1.43
C ALA A 108 5.10 12.35 2.49
N LEU A 109 6.19 11.67 2.20
CA LEU A 109 6.79 10.77 3.16
C LEU A 109 7.46 11.61 4.27
N PRO A 110 7.25 11.28 5.55
CA PRO A 110 8.00 11.92 6.62
C PRO A 110 9.49 11.78 6.41
N GLU A 111 10.24 12.80 6.75
CA GLU A 111 11.69 12.79 6.74
C GLU A 111 12.20 12.60 8.17
N LYS A 112 13.18 11.73 8.33
CA LYS A 112 13.88 11.45 9.59
C LYS A 112 15.38 11.52 9.34
N SER A 113 16.14 11.88 10.36
CA SER A 113 17.59 11.86 10.31
C SER A 113 18.14 11.06 11.49
N THR A 114 19.31 10.45 11.31
CA THR A 114 20.01 9.72 12.36
C THR A 114 21.52 9.75 12.12
N TYR A 115 22.28 9.73 13.18
CA TYR A 115 23.69 9.38 13.14
C TYR A 115 23.85 7.88 13.41
N MET A 116 24.69 7.21 12.63
CA MET A 116 25.06 5.81 12.83
C MET A 116 26.49 5.75 13.32
N MET A 117 26.69 5.32 14.58
CA MET A 117 28.00 5.19 15.19
C MET A 117 28.65 3.89 14.71
N VAL A 118 29.69 4.00 13.89
CA VAL A 118 30.47 2.90 13.32
C VAL A 118 31.78 2.77 14.09
N ALA A 119 31.71 2.23 15.31
CA ALA A 119 32.93 1.99 16.11
C ALA A 119 33.72 0.84 15.48
N GLN A 120 34.96 1.14 15.08
CA GLN A 120 35.86 0.20 14.42
C GLN A 120 37.15 0.02 15.24
N PHE A 121 37.56 -1.23 15.41
CA PHE A 121 38.86 -1.58 15.96
C PHE A 121 39.53 -2.61 15.07
N ASN A 122 40.70 -2.29 14.54
CA ASN A 122 41.38 -3.07 13.50
C ASN A 122 40.44 -3.31 12.29
N SER A 123 40.14 -4.56 11.97
CA SER A 123 39.24 -4.97 10.88
C SER A 123 37.83 -5.35 11.35
N GLN A 124 37.49 -5.05 12.61
CA GLN A 124 36.21 -5.41 13.20
C GLN A 124 35.36 -4.17 13.44
N VAL A 125 34.04 -4.31 13.35
CA VAL A 125 33.06 -3.27 13.67
C VAL A 125 32.15 -3.73 14.80
N TYR A 126 31.77 -2.79 15.64
CA TYR A 126 30.84 -3.05 16.72
C TYR A 126 29.40 -3.00 16.22
N LEU A 127 28.63 -4.06 16.52
CA LEU A 127 27.19 -4.14 16.21
C LEU A 127 26.42 -4.54 17.44
N GLU A 128 25.21 -4.02 17.58
CA GLU A 128 24.27 -4.41 18.63
C GLU A 128 23.04 -5.10 18.05
N GLN A 129 22.51 -6.06 18.80
CA GLN A 129 21.23 -6.65 18.47
C GLN A 129 20.10 -5.69 18.86
N ARG A 130 19.24 -5.37 17.92
CA ARG A 130 18.07 -4.51 18.15
C ARG A 130 17.07 -5.23 19.09
N PRO A 131 16.26 -4.48 19.85
CA PRO A 131 15.13 -5.04 20.57
C PRO A 131 14.27 -5.92 19.66
N SER A 132 13.65 -6.95 20.20
CA SER A 132 12.80 -7.89 19.45
C SER A 132 11.57 -7.23 18.81
N THR A 133 11.19 -6.03 19.27
CA THR A 133 10.07 -5.25 18.77
C THR A 133 10.56 -4.03 18.01
N GLY A 134 9.74 -3.55 17.05
CA GLY A 134 10.07 -2.36 16.27
C GLY A 134 10.67 -2.67 14.89
N LEU A 135 11.23 -1.65 14.25
CA LEU A 135 11.82 -1.78 12.91
C LEU A 135 13.06 -2.68 12.97
N TRP A 136 13.08 -3.76 12.17
CA TRP A 136 14.16 -4.74 12.14
C TRP A 136 14.51 -5.37 13.51
N GLY A 137 13.48 -5.63 14.31
CA GLY A 137 13.66 -6.25 15.62
C GLY A 137 14.46 -7.55 15.55
N GLY A 138 15.40 -7.70 16.48
CA GLY A 138 16.28 -8.85 16.58
C GLY A 138 17.46 -8.91 15.62
N LEU A 139 17.54 -8.00 14.62
CA LEU A 139 18.69 -7.89 13.73
C LEU A 139 19.83 -7.09 14.39
N TYR A 140 21.06 -7.36 13.97
CA TYR A 140 22.22 -6.58 14.37
C TYR A 140 22.35 -5.32 13.53
N GLY A 141 22.73 -4.19 14.14
CA GLY A 141 22.92 -2.92 13.48
C GLY A 141 23.89 -2.02 14.25
N PHE A 142 24.26 -0.90 13.64
CA PHE A 142 25.02 0.15 14.30
C PHE A 142 24.15 0.86 15.35
N ILE A 143 24.78 1.54 16.31
CA ILE A 143 24.07 2.39 17.27
C ILE A 143 23.52 3.60 16.54
N GLU A 144 22.21 3.80 16.60
CA GLU A 144 21.50 4.94 16.00
C GLU A 144 21.20 5.97 17.11
N VAL A 145 21.56 7.23 16.85
CA VAL A 145 21.43 8.33 17.81
C VAL A 145 20.98 9.62 17.12
N SER A 146 20.52 10.58 17.91
CA SER A 146 20.07 11.88 17.42
C SER A 146 21.22 12.91 17.29
N SER A 147 22.33 12.70 17.98
CA SER A 147 23.53 13.54 17.90
C SER A 147 24.82 12.73 18.10
N ILE A 148 25.94 13.31 17.69
CA ILE A 148 27.25 12.70 17.86
C ILE A 148 27.60 12.58 19.35
N GLU A 149 27.26 13.60 20.15
CA GLU A 149 27.50 13.62 21.60
C GLU A 149 26.78 12.44 22.28
N GLU A 150 25.49 12.23 21.95
CA GLU A 150 24.74 11.07 22.42
C GLU A 150 25.42 9.76 22.03
N GLY A 151 25.92 9.69 20.79
CA GLY A 151 26.64 8.54 20.28
C GLY A 151 27.89 8.21 21.08
N MET A 152 28.69 9.22 21.40
CA MET A 152 29.89 9.09 22.22
C MET A 152 29.56 8.61 23.64
N GLU A 153 28.49 9.16 24.26
CA GLU A 153 28.03 8.67 25.56
C GLU A 153 27.60 7.20 25.52
N GLN A 154 26.89 6.81 24.46
CA GLN A 154 26.42 5.43 24.27
C GLN A 154 27.59 4.47 24.10
N LEU A 155 28.64 4.83 23.36
CA LEU A 155 29.86 4.04 23.23
C LEU A 155 30.60 3.92 24.56
N ALA A 156 30.76 5.03 25.30
CA ALA A 156 31.40 5.04 26.60
C ALA A 156 30.69 4.13 27.64
N LYS A 157 29.33 4.13 27.64
CA LYS A 157 28.53 3.24 28.49
C LYS A 157 28.79 1.75 28.21
N ARG A 158 29.26 1.42 27.01
CA ARG A 158 29.62 0.05 26.58
C ARG A 158 31.08 -0.27 26.77
N GLY A 159 31.83 0.63 27.38
CA GLY A 159 33.27 0.48 27.63
C GLY A 159 34.14 0.67 26.38
N ILE A 160 33.58 1.29 25.34
CA ILE A 160 34.31 1.60 24.10
C ILE A 160 34.94 2.99 24.23
N SER A 161 36.26 3.05 24.28
CA SER A 161 37.03 4.29 24.20
C SER A 161 37.24 4.69 22.74
N VAL A 162 37.05 5.94 22.44
CA VAL A 162 37.18 6.49 21.07
C VAL A 162 38.41 7.42 21.06
N ASP A 163 39.39 7.09 20.22
CA ASP A 163 40.60 7.87 20.05
C ASP A 163 40.43 8.96 18.98
N GLU A 164 39.69 8.65 17.92
CA GLU A 164 39.46 9.53 16.80
C GLU A 164 38.03 9.40 16.30
N THR A 165 37.40 10.50 15.91
CA THR A 165 36.04 10.55 15.37
C THR A 165 36.05 11.32 14.06
N ARG A 166 35.39 10.77 13.05
CA ARG A 166 35.14 11.42 11.77
C ARG A 166 33.74 11.20 11.28
N THR A 167 33.14 12.23 10.74
CA THR A 167 31.83 12.12 10.05
C THR A 167 32.09 11.78 8.59
N LEU A 168 31.39 10.79 8.09
CA LEU A 168 31.40 10.39 6.70
C LEU A 168 30.28 11.08 5.92
N GLU A 169 30.34 10.97 4.59
CA GLU A 169 29.28 11.50 3.73
C GLU A 169 27.93 10.85 4.03
N GLY A 170 26.94 11.69 4.31
CA GLY A 170 25.57 11.24 4.59
C GLY A 170 24.86 10.77 3.31
N PHE A 171 23.90 9.88 3.49
CA PHE A 171 23.08 9.38 2.39
C PHE A 171 21.63 9.21 2.82
N ARG A 172 20.71 9.29 1.85
CA ARG A 172 19.27 9.06 2.07
C ARG A 172 18.88 7.66 1.70
N HIS A 173 18.25 6.96 2.64
CA HIS A 173 17.52 5.72 2.38
C HIS A 173 16.02 5.97 2.40
N THR A 174 15.30 5.46 1.39
CA THR A 174 13.85 5.63 1.27
C THR A 174 13.13 4.33 1.57
N PHE A 175 12.39 4.33 2.68
CA PHE A 175 11.46 3.27 3.02
C PHE A 175 10.09 3.51 2.37
N SER A 176 9.21 2.52 2.42
CA SER A 176 7.84 2.64 1.90
C SER A 176 6.99 3.70 2.61
N HIS A 177 7.38 4.14 3.80
CA HIS A 177 6.59 5.00 4.68
C HIS A 177 7.35 6.21 5.27
N PHE A 178 8.66 6.34 5.05
CA PHE A 178 9.47 7.52 5.40
C PHE A 178 10.80 7.55 4.64
N HIS A 179 11.44 8.73 4.61
CA HIS A 179 12.83 8.90 4.22
C HIS A 179 13.70 8.95 5.47
N LEU A 180 14.88 8.32 5.42
CA LEU A 180 15.88 8.37 6.49
C LEU A 180 17.19 8.91 5.94
N ASP A 181 17.59 10.07 6.44
CA ASP A 181 18.90 10.66 6.20
C ASP A 181 19.88 10.11 7.24
N ILE A 182 20.87 9.38 6.78
CA ILE A 182 21.83 8.68 7.62
C ILE A 182 23.18 9.36 7.50
N THR A 183 23.76 9.73 8.63
CA THR A 183 25.12 10.25 8.69
C THR A 183 25.98 9.26 9.49
N PRO A 184 26.88 8.51 8.84
CA PRO A 184 27.81 7.63 9.55
C PRO A 184 28.90 8.43 10.26
N VAL A 185 29.27 8.03 11.47
CA VAL A 185 30.29 8.63 12.31
C VAL A 185 31.22 7.57 12.86
#